data_8f3b0740c0e6750d354e4cb6e270f492
#
_entry.id   8f3b0740c0e6750d354e4cb6e270f492
#
_cell.length_a   1.000
_cell.length_b   1.000
_cell.length_c   1.000
_cell.angle_alpha   90.00
_cell.angle_beta   90.00
_cell.angle_gamma   90.00
#
_symmetry.space_group_name_H-M   'P 1'
#
loop_
_entity.id
_entity.type
_entity.pdbx_description
1 polymer ?
#
loop_
_entity_poly.entity_id
_entity_poly.type
_entity_poly.pdbx_seq_one_letter_code
_entity_poly.pdbx_strand_id
1 'polypeptide(L)'
;MNTKVSRLSRLAITTIFGAVFGVICMLASKYTAHIDFWPVGIFLLLNHTVLGVVIGASSIRMNWAAHGAFWGALFGLFTAIGLIGTALGPWFVFIMVVIWGFLIETISTKAFKQPQ
;
A
#
# COMPACT_ATOMS: atom_id res chain seq x y z
N MET A 1 21.32 -6.75 -16.52
CA MET A 1 19.97 -7.35 -16.40
C MET A 1 19.02 -6.66 -17.34
N ASN A 2 18.12 -7.44 -17.97
CA ASN A 2 17.10 -6.88 -18.86
C ASN A 2 16.17 -5.97 -18.08
N THR A 3 15.91 -4.77 -18.60
CA THR A 3 15.03 -3.77 -17.95
C THR A 3 13.63 -4.33 -17.69
N LYS A 4 13.12 -5.12 -18.63
CA LYS A 4 11.79 -5.73 -18.51
C LYS A 4 11.73 -6.70 -17.33
N VAL A 5 12.77 -7.54 -17.17
CA VAL A 5 12.83 -8.49 -16.05
C VAL A 5 12.94 -7.74 -14.72
N SER A 6 13.75 -6.67 -14.69
CA SER A 6 13.88 -5.85 -13.48
C SER A 6 12.54 -5.21 -13.08
N ARG A 7 11.77 -4.72 -14.05
CA ARG A 7 10.46 -4.14 -13.79
C ARG A 7 9.47 -5.18 -13.26
N LEU A 8 9.50 -6.39 -13.82
CA LEU A 8 8.62 -7.46 -13.35
C LEU A 8 8.96 -7.90 -11.94
N SER A 9 10.27 -7.96 -11.61
CA SER A 9 10.69 -8.26 -10.24
C SER A 9 10.23 -7.21 -9.25
N ARG A 10 10.38 -5.94 -9.60
CA ARG A 10 9.92 -4.84 -8.75
C ARG A 10 8.40 -4.92 -8.55
N LEU A 11 7.65 -5.11 -9.63
CA LEU A 11 6.20 -5.21 -9.57
C LEU A 11 5.76 -6.38 -8.68
N ALA A 12 6.41 -7.53 -8.81
CA ALA A 12 6.09 -8.69 -7.99
C ALA A 12 6.33 -8.41 -6.51
N ILE A 13 7.48 -7.81 -6.17
CA ILE A 13 7.83 -7.52 -4.79
C ILE A 13 6.86 -6.50 -4.18
N THR A 14 6.59 -5.41 -4.88
CA THR A 14 5.69 -4.38 -4.35
C THR A 14 4.27 -4.90 -4.21
N THR A 15 3.80 -5.73 -5.13
CA THR A 15 2.46 -6.32 -5.07
C THR A 15 2.34 -7.29 -3.89
N ILE A 16 3.35 -8.14 -3.69
CA ILE A 16 3.34 -9.10 -2.58
C ILE A 16 3.31 -8.36 -1.25
N PHE A 17 4.15 -7.34 -1.07
CA PHE A 17 4.16 -6.58 0.18
C PHE A 17 2.89 -5.76 0.37
N GLY A 18 2.30 -5.26 -0.71
CA GLY A 18 1.00 -4.61 -0.66
C GLY A 18 -0.07 -5.56 -0.14
N ALA A 19 -0.11 -6.78 -0.66
CA ALA A 19 -1.06 -7.79 -0.21
C ALA A 19 -0.82 -8.18 1.25
N VAL A 20 0.45 -8.34 1.66
CA VAL A 20 0.80 -8.67 3.04
C VAL A 20 0.32 -7.56 3.99
N PHE A 21 0.59 -6.31 3.66
CA PHE A 21 0.16 -5.19 4.49
C PHE A 21 -1.36 -5.05 4.49
N GLY A 22 -2.01 -5.39 3.38
CA GLY A 22 -3.46 -5.42 3.31
C GLY A 22 -4.06 -6.46 4.25
N VAL A 23 -3.46 -7.64 4.31
CA VAL A 23 -3.90 -8.69 5.25
C VAL A 23 -3.69 -8.23 6.69
N ILE A 24 -2.54 -7.62 6.97
CA ILE A 24 -2.26 -7.09 8.31
C ILE A 24 -3.30 -6.04 8.70
N CYS A 25 -3.60 -5.10 7.80
CA CYS A 25 -4.61 -4.08 8.04
C CYS A 25 -5.99 -4.68 8.25
N MET A 26 -6.36 -5.66 7.45
CA MET A 26 -7.65 -6.33 7.54
C MET A 26 -7.80 -7.03 8.89
N LEU A 27 -6.79 -7.77 9.32
CA LEU A 27 -6.82 -8.48 10.59
C LEU A 27 -6.79 -7.50 11.76
N ALA A 28 -5.94 -6.49 11.69
CA ALA A 28 -5.87 -5.48 12.75
C ALA A 28 -7.20 -4.76 12.92
N SER A 29 -7.85 -4.40 11.82
CA SER A 29 -9.15 -3.73 11.86
C SER A 29 -10.22 -4.61 12.47
N LYS A 30 -10.20 -5.91 12.16
CA LYS A 30 -11.17 -6.84 12.74
C LYS A 30 -11.01 -6.95 14.25
N TYR A 31 -9.80 -7.12 14.72
CA TYR A 31 -9.56 -7.43 16.13
C TYR A 31 -9.46 -6.18 17.03
N THR A 32 -9.17 -5.01 16.46
CA THR A 32 -9.05 -3.79 17.25
C THR A 32 -10.26 -2.87 17.12
N ALA A 33 -10.85 -2.78 15.91
CA ALA A 33 -11.97 -1.88 15.65
C ALA A 33 -13.27 -2.62 15.33
N HIS A 34 -13.25 -3.96 15.42
CA HIS A 34 -14.44 -4.82 15.14
C HIS A 34 -15.01 -4.61 13.74
N ILE A 35 -14.13 -4.36 12.77
CA ILE A 35 -14.52 -4.19 11.37
C ILE A 35 -14.66 -5.57 10.73
N ASP A 36 -15.82 -5.87 10.16
CA ASP A 36 -16.06 -7.15 9.50
C ASP A 36 -15.18 -7.32 8.25
N PHE A 37 -14.83 -8.57 7.93
CA PHE A 37 -14.06 -8.86 6.74
C PHE A 37 -14.78 -8.43 5.46
N TRP A 38 -16.07 -8.55 5.42
CA TRP A 38 -16.87 -8.13 4.27
C TRP A 38 -17.83 -7.02 4.68
N PRO A 39 -17.94 -5.91 3.95
CA PRO A 39 -17.13 -5.58 2.77
C PRO A 39 -15.85 -4.82 3.09
N VAL A 40 -15.70 -4.26 4.29
CA VAL A 40 -14.63 -3.30 4.61
C VAL A 40 -13.27 -3.98 4.68
N GLY A 41 -13.18 -5.14 5.30
CA GLY A 41 -11.93 -5.88 5.38
C GLY A 41 -11.37 -6.21 4.01
N ILE A 42 -12.22 -6.72 3.12
CA ILE A 42 -11.82 -7.03 1.75
C ILE A 42 -11.45 -5.76 0.99
N PHE A 43 -12.17 -4.66 1.23
CA PHE A 43 -11.80 -3.37 0.64
C PHE A 43 -10.39 -2.95 1.05
N LEU A 44 -10.03 -3.09 2.32
CA LEU A 44 -8.69 -2.77 2.81
C LEU A 44 -7.64 -3.64 2.13
N LEU A 45 -7.90 -4.93 2.03
CA LEU A 45 -6.96 -5.86 1.39
C LEU A 45 -6.73 -5.48 -0.07
N LEU A 46 -7.80 -5.25 -0.82
CA LEU A 46 -7.70 -4.89 -2.24
C LEU A 46 -7.02 -3.53 -2.41
N ASN A 47 -7.34 -2.56 -1.56
CA ASN A 47 -6.75 -1.24 -1.62
C ASN A 47 -5.23 -1.29 -1.47
N HIS A 48 -4.74 -2.04 -0.48
CA HIS A 48 -3.30 -2.15 -0.24
C HIS A 48 -2.61 -2.96 -1.35
N THR A 49 -3.28 -3.98 -1.88
CA THR A 49 -2.74 -4.77 -2.99
C THR A 49 -2.58 -3.90 -4.24
N VAL A 50 -3.60 -3.10 -4.56
CA VAL A 50 -3.55 -2.17 -5.69
C VAL A 50 -2.49 -1.10 -5.48
N LEU A 51 -2.33 -0.62 -4.24
CA LEU A 51 -1.25 0.31 -3.91
C LEU A 51 0.12 -0.29 -4.27
N GLY A 52 0.34 -1.55 -3.91
CA GLY A 52 1.58 -2.24 -4.27
C GLY A 52 1.77 -2.34 -5.78
N VAL A 53 0.72 -2.68 -6.51
CA VAL A 53 0.77 -2.76 -7.98
C VAL A 53 1.13 -1.40 -8.58
N VAL A 54 0.49 -0.33 -8.11
CA VAL A 54 0.70 1.02 -8.64
C VAL A 54 2.12 1.50 -8.35
N ILE A 55 2.63 1.26 -7.14
CA ILE A 55 4.00 1.63 -6.79
C ILE A 55 4.99 0.91 -7.70
N GLY A 56 4.77 -0.38 -7.93
CA GLY A 56 5.67 -1.18 -8.77
C GLY A 56 5.61 -0.81 -10.25
N ALA A 57 4.42 -0.47 -10.74
CA ALA A 57 4.19 -0.16 -12.15
C ALA A 57 4.48 1.30 -12.50
N SER A 58 4.55 2.19 -11.50
CA SER A 58 4.70 3.62 -11.74
C SER A 58 6.04 3.94 -12.40
N SER A 59 5.99 4.76 -13.44
CA SER A 59 7.18 5.26 -14.13
C SER A 59 7.51 6.71 -13.76
N ILE A 60 6.80 7.28 -12.80
CA ILE A 60 7.06 8.64 -12.35
C ILE A 60 8.42 8.69 -11.68
N ARG A 61 9.27 9.59 -12.14
CA ARG A 61 10.62 9.74 -11.60
C ARG A 61 10.64 10.73 -10.47
N MET A 62 10.90 10.25 -9.27
CA MET A 62 11.10 11.08 -8.09
C MET A 62 11.89 10.28 -7.06
N ASN A 63 12.31 10.95 -5.99
CA ASN A 63 12.99 10.29 -4.89
C ASN A 63 12.16 9.09 -4.42
N TRP A 64 12.82 7.97 -4.12
CA TRP A 64 12.12 6.75 -3.74
C TRP A 64 11.21 6.94 -2.53
N ALA A 65 11.64 7.71 -1.55
CA ALA A 65 10.81 7.97 -0.36
C ALA A 65 9.59 8.82 -0.71
N ALA A 66 9.78 9.85 -1.54
CA ALA A 66 8.68 10.70 -1.98
C ALA A 66 7.71 9.93 -2.86
N HIS A 67 8.21 9.01 -3.68
CA HIS A 67 7.37 8.18 -4.56
C HIS A 67 6.43 7.29 -3.76
N GLY A 68 6.96 6.58 -2.77
CA GLY A 68 6.13 5.74 -1.91
C GLY A 68 5.13 6.53 -1.10
N ALA A 69 5.57 7.66 -0.55
CA ALA A 69 4.68 8.53 0.23
C ALA A 69 3.60 9.17 -0.65
N PHE A 70 3.93 9.54 -1.89
CA PHE A 70 2.96 10.12 -2.83
C PHE A 70 1.81 9.15 -3.12
N TRP A 71 2.16 7.91 -3.52
CA TRP A 71 1.12 6.92 -3.80
C TRP A 71 0.38 6.50 -2.55
N GLY A 72 1.08 6.42 -1.41
CA GLY A 72 0.45 6.17 -0.13
C GLY A 72 -0.56 7.25 0.24
N ALA A 73 -0.22 8.52 0.02
CA ALA A 73 -1.13 9.62 0.30
C ALA A 73 -2.36 9.58 -0.60
N LEU A 74 -2.18 9.28 -1.88
CA LEU A 74 -3.28 9.20 -2.83
C LEU A 74 -4.25 8.08 -2.45
N PHE A 75 -3.73 6.88 -2.20
CA PHE A 75 -4.57 5.76 -1.79
C PHE A 75 -5.11 5.93 -0.37
N GLY A 76 -4.36 6.61 0.50
CA GLY A 76 -4.82 6.94 1.84
C GLY A 76 -6.03 7.85 1.81
N LEU A 77 -6.05 8.81 0.90
CA LEU A 77 -7.19 9.69 0.73
C LEU A 77 -8.44 8.91 0.31
N PHE A 78 -8.31 8.02 -0.67
CA PHE A 78 -9.42 7.19 -1.09
C PHE A 78 -9.90 6.27 0.02
N THR A 79 -8.97 5.67 0.75
CA THR A 79 -9.31 4.78 1.86
C THR A 79 -10.02 5.54 2.97
N ALA A 80 -9.54 6.74 3.31
CA ALA A 80 -10.14 7.57 4.34
C ALA A 80 -11.58 7.93 3.98
N ILE A 81 -11.83 8.30 2.73
CA ILE A 81 -13.17 8.63 2.25
C ILE A 81 -14.07 7.39 2.36
N GLY A 82 -13.57 6.23 1.96
CA GLY A 82 -14.36 5.00 1.99
C GLY A 82 -14.68 4.49 3.38
N LEU A 83 -13.93 4.94 4.40
CA LEU A 83 -14.11 4.49 5.78
C LEU A 83 -14.75 5.55 6.68
N ILE A 84 -15.26 6.63 6.10
CA ILE A 84 -16.00 7.63 6.87
C ILE A 84 -17.23 6.95 7.49
N GLY A 85 -17.43 7.15 8.78
CA GLY A 85 -18.54 6.55 9.50
C GLY A 85 -18.23 5.19 10.12
N THR A 86 -17.05 4.64 9.88
CA THR A 86 -16.62 3.42 10.56
C THR A 86 -15.90 3.74 11.87
N ALA A 87 -15.56 2.69 12.63
CA ALA A 87 -14.80 2.84 13.87
C ALA A 87 -13.36 3.31 13.63
N LEU A 88 -12.86 3.18 12.39
CA LEU A 88 -11.53 3.68 12.03
C LEU A 88 -11.62 5.17 11.71
N GLY A 89 -10.76 5.98 12.37
CA GLY A 89 -10.71 7.41 12.09
C GLY A 89 -10.09 7.68 10.73
N PRO A 90 -10.69 8.57 9.93
CA PRO A 90 -10.16 8.83 8.57
C PRO A 90 -8.72 9.35 8.58
N TRP A 91 -8.35 10.21 9.52
CA TRP A 91 -6.97 10.70 9.62
C TRP A 91 -5.99 9.59 9.97
N PHE A 92 -6.38 8.70 10.89
CA PHE A 92 -5.57 7.56 11.26
C PHE A 92 -5.32 6.66 10.05
N VAL A 93 -6.38 6.36 9.29
CA VAL A 93 -6.27 5.50 8.11
C VAL A 93 -5.40 6.17 7.04
N PHE A 94 -5.57 7.47 6.81
CA PHE A 94 -4.77 8.20 5.84
C PHE A 94 -3.28 8.09 6.17
N ILE A 95 -2.92 8.36 7.43
CA ILE A 95 -1.53 8.31 7.88
C ILE A 95 -0.97 6.89 7.75
N MET A 96 -1.76 5.89 8.10
CA MET A 96 -1.32 4.49 8.02
C MET A 96 -1.05 4.08 6.57
N VAL A 97 -1.88 4.49 5.62
CA VAL A 97 -1.66 4.11 4.21
C VAL A 97 -0.44 4.83 3.66
N VAL A 98 -0.18 6.08 4.06
CA VAL A 98 1.04 6.78 3.68
C VAL A 98 2.27 6.01 4.18
N ILE A 99 2.23 5.55 5.43
CA ILE A 99 3.32 4.76 6.02
C ILE A 99 3.51 3.45 5.24
N TRP A 100 2.41 2.75 4.91
CA TRP A 100 2.49 1.51 4.13
C TRP A 100 3.11 1.75 2.76
N GLY A 101 2.71 2.81 2.07
CA GLY A 101 3.30 3.14 0.77
C GLY A 101 4.78 3.42 0.87
N PHE A 102 5.19 4.18 1.89
CA PHE A 102 6.60 4.46 2.15
C PHE A 102 7.37 3.15 2.44
N LEU A 103 6.80 2.25 3.25
CA LEU A 103 7.45 0.98 3.59
C LEU A 103 7.57 0.06 2.38
N ILE A 104 6.55 -0.02 1.53
CA ILE A 104 6.61 -0.83 0.31
C ILE A 104 7.76 -0.35 -0.56
N GLU A 105 7.88 0.96 -0.77
CA GLU A 105 8.95 1.52 -1.58
C GLU A 105 10.32 1.30 -0.94
N THR A 106 10.43 1.47 0.37
CA THR A 106 11.68 1.25 1.09
C THR A 106 12.12 -0.20 0.95
N ILE A 107 11.21 -1.14 1.16
CA ILE A 107 11.54 -2.56 1.06
C ILE A 107 11.98 -2.91 -0.35
N SER A 108 11.24 -2.49 -1.37
CA SER A 108 11.58 -2.85 -2.74
C SER A 108 12.87 -2.17 -3.21
N THR A 109 13.09 -0.91 -2.84
CA THR A 109 14.24 -0.15 -3.32
C THR A 109 15.51 -0.47 -2.52
N LYS A 110 15.40 -0.54 -1.19
CA LYS A 110 16.58 -0.68 -0.31
C LYS A 110 16.88 -2.13 0.07
N ALA A 111 15.86 -2.90 0.46
CA ALA A 111 16.08 -4.27 0.93
C ALA A 111 16.28 -5.24 -0.23
N PHE A 112 15.46 -5.12 -1.27
CA PHE A 112 15.52 -6.02 -2.43
C PHE A 112 16.25 -5.40 -3.62
N LYS A 113 16.70 -4.15 -3.49
CA LYS A 113 17.48 -3.45 -4.52
C LYS A 113 16.78 -3.43 -5.87
N GLN A 114 15.48 -3.17 -5.85
CA GLN A 114 14.65 -3.05 -7.06
C GLN A 114 14.17 -1.60 -7.18
N PRO A 115 15.04 -0.67 -7.60
CA PRO A 115 14.67 0.74 -7.68
C PRO A 115 13.67 0.99 -8.80
N GLN A 116 12.95 2.10 -8.64
CA GLN A 116 12.00 2.54 -9.65
C GLN A 116 12.69 2.98 -10.96
#